data_d6d29d3ee26265bd6518cd5c3ae2d9a6
#
_entry.id   d6d29d3ee26265bd6518cd5c3ae2d9a6
#
_cell.length_a   1.000
_cell.length_b   1.000
_cell.length_c   1.000
_cell.angle_alpha   90.00
_cell.angle_beta   90.00
_cell.angle_gamma   90.00
#
_symmetry.space_group_name_H-M   'P 1'
#
loop_
_entity.id
_entity.type
_entity.pdbx_description
1 polymer ?
#
loop_
_entity_poly.entity_id
_entity_poly.type
_entity_poly.pdbx_seq_one_letter_code
_entity_poly.pdbx_strand_id
1 'polypeptide(L)'
;MTGLCLMAMGFVGTACSESDDTTSPKYPAPVITEITPSEGLPSSVVTIKGSEFGSERAERIGRVYFGGVEATDYVSWTANEIKVRVPAKGQTGNITLWVHKNSVTSESEFTCVPGAEILELSPETTFPGSTITLTGKNFAYFLEKGITASDVEVIFQAEEGTTTAKAATFDEETITVEVPMDARGGAIKVKLGELQTIDGPELVLVGDLKINLLDFVAIYDAHNKKDTNEKEMVKENVIENTKNGSYVIYEIEAPATGLFEPYLLAGTAKDGSFLNVDMGNNLLDLKNKTVDQSLTQVFTKGAWADKNKYTFGPFLLREGKTYYLKVTFQQEGTTWVGNVHEIGMSLAANQDQPGAIVVDNTEALGYLHWTSHC
;
A
#
# COMPACT_ATOMS: atom_id res chain seq x y z
N MET A 1 72.34 69.46 -50.72
CA MET A 1 71.78 69.12 -49.45
C MET A 1 70.44 68.51 -49.71
N THR A 2 70.45 67.36 -49.67
CA THR A 2 69.48 66.25 -49.59
C THR A 2 68.02 66.53 -49.97
N GLY A 3 67.73 66.15 -51.22
CA GLY A 3 66.33 66.05 -51.72
C GLY A 3 65.67 64.73 -51.29
N LEU A 4 64.45 64.88 -50.94
CA LEU A 4 63.59 63.71 -50.63
C LEU A 4 62.63 63.48 -51.77
N CYS A 5 62.83 62.41 -52.50
CA CYS A 5 61.94 61.98 -53.59
C CYS A 5 60.79 61.21 -53.03
N LEU A 6 59.55 61.71 -53.17
CA LEU A 6 58.34 61.02 -52.73
C LEU A 6 57.79 60.24 -53.93
N MET A 7 57.94 58.90 -53.89
CA MET A 7 57.23 58.02 -54.82
C MET A 7 55.80 57.70 -54.29
N ALA A 8 54.80 58.13 -55.02
CA ALA A 8 53.45 57.74 -54.81
C ALA A 8 53.24 56.38 -55.47
N MET A 9 53.01 55.30 -54.70
CA MET A 9 52.51 54.02 -55.16
C MET A 9 50.99 54.05 -55.15
N GLY A 10 50.40 54.05 -56.33
CA GLY A 10 48.97 53.88 -56.50
C GLY A 10 48.55 52.45 -56.14
N PHE A 11 47.76 52.32 -55.08
CA PHE A 11 47.03 51.08 -54.79
C PHE A 11 45.79 51.00 -55.67
N VAL A 12 45.81 50.09 -56.65
CA VAL A 12 44.60 49.64 -57.36
C VAL A 12 43.86 48.71 -56.43
N GLY A 13 42.85 49.26 -55.74
CA GLY A 13 41.94 48.45 -54.96
C GLY A 13 41.01 47.65 -55.91
N THR A 14 41.28 46.37 -56.04
CA THR A 14 40.25 45.46 -56.57
C THR A 14 39.18 45.34 -55.50
N ALA A 15 38.04 45.97 -55.76
CA ALA A 15 36.80 45.71 -55.03
C ALA A 15 36.37 44.27 -55.31
N CYS A 16 36.71 43.36 -54.37
CA CYS A 16 35.96 42.12 -54.29
C CYS A 16 34.50 42.47 -53.93
N SER A 17 33.61 42.36 -54.87
CA SER A 17 32.21 42.28 -54.61
C SER A 17 32.00 40.95 -53.83
N GLU A 18 31.93 41.03 -52.49
CA GLU A 18 31.35 39.96 -51.72
C GLU A 18 29.94 39.78 -52.22
N SER A 19 29.74 38.78 -53.08
CA SER A 19 28.45 38.22 -53.28
C SER A 19 28.03 37.58 -51.95
N ASP A 20 27.18 38.30 -51.23
CA ASP A 20 26.55 37.85 -50.02
C ASP A 20 25.54 36.76 -50.40
N ASP A 21 26.04 35.65 -50.93
CA ASP A 21 25.26 34.41 -51.23
C ASP A 21 25.34 33.46 -50.04
N THR A 22 25.01 34.01 -48.88
CA THR A 22 24.65 33.20 -47.72
C THR A 22 23.17 32.78 -47.87
N THR A 23 22.90 31.88 -48.79
CA THR A 23 21.71 31.07 -48.78
C THR A 23 21.80 30.11 -47.60
N SER A 24 21.65 30.67 -46.38
CA SER A 24 21.29 29.84 -45.24
C SER A 24 20.03 29.09 -45.60
N PRO A 25 20.00 27.76 -45.46
CA PRO A 25 18.80 27.00 -45.80
C PRO A 25 17.61 27.63 -45.07
N LYS A 26 16.67 28.19 -45.87
CA LYS A 26 15.49 28.85 -45.35
C LYS A 26 14.51 27.72 -45.00
N TYR A 27 14.50 27.31 -43.74
CA TYR A 27 13.52 26.34 -43.24
C TYR A 27 12.13 27.04 -43.26
N PRO A 28 11.10 26.44 -43.86
CA PRO A 28 9.76 26.97 -43.80
C PRO A 28 9.24 27.03 -42.39
N ALA A 29 8.38 27.98 -42.08
CA ALA A 29 7.78 28.11 -40.78
C ALA A 29 6.77 26.95 -40.55
N PRO A 30 6.77 26.30 -39.41
CA PRO A 30 5.78 25.25 -39.10
C PRO A 30 4.38 25.85 -39.00
N VAL A 31 3.38 25.06 -39.33
CA VAL A 31 1.96 25.42 -39.24
C VAL A 31 1.24 24.37 -38.43
N ILE A 32 0.52 24.78 -37.38
CA ILE A 32 -0.37 23.91 -36.61
C ILE A 32 -1.79 24.07 -37.17
N THR A 33 -2.42 22.95 -37.54
CA THR A 33 -3.80 22.92 -38.04
C THR A 33 -4.80 22.32 -37.09
N GLU A 34 -4.34 21.38 -36.23
CA GLU A 34 -5.21 20.66 -35.30
C GLU A 34 -4.42 20.21 -34.09
N ILE A 35 -5.05 20.28 -32.93
CA ILE A 35 -4.55 19.69 -31.66
C ILE A 35 -5.65 18.82 -31.08
N THR A 36 -5.37 17.54 -30.85
CA THR A 36 -6.36 16.58 -30.38
C THR A 36 -5.74 15.64 -29.32
N PRO A 37 -6.38 15.50 -28.15
CA PRO A 37 -7.52 16.26 -27.64
C PRO A 37 -7.15 17.72 -27.32
N SER A 38 -8.14 18.57 -26.98
CA SER A 38 -7.93 19.96 -26.55
C SER A 38 -7.59 20.12 -25.07
N GLU A 39 -7.63 19.04 -24.33
CA GLU A 39 -7.25 18.94 -22.90
C GLU A 39 -6.52 17.62 -22.61
N GLY A 40 -5.74 17.59 -21.56
CA GLY A 40 -5.04 16.36 -21.17
C GLY A 40 -4.47 16.38 -19.77
N LEU A 41 -4.47 15.17 -19.16
CA LEU A 41 -3.79 14.88 -17.93
C LEU A 41 -2.26 14.81 -18.13
N PRO A 42 -1.45 14.95 -17.09
CA PRO A 42 -0.02 14.64 -17.15
C PRO A 42 0.24 13.27 -17.79
N SER A 43 1.23 13.22 -18.68
CA SER A 43 1.62 12.01 -19.43
C SER A 43 0.61 11.51 -20.49
N SER A 44 -0.58 12.11 -20.62
CA SER A 44 -1.49 11.79 -21.72
C SER A 44 -0.90 12.22 -23.05
N VAL A 45 -1.27 11.51 -24.14
CA VAL A 45 -0.76 11.77 -25.48
C VAL A 45 -1.62 12.82 -26.18
N VAL A 46 -0.97 13.85 -26.69
CA VAL A 46 -1.57 14.89 -27.54
C VAL A 46 -1.02 14.74 -28.95
N THR A 47 -1.92 14.76 -29.94
CA THR A 47 -1.58 14.76 -31.35
C THR A 47 -1.67 16.16 -31.90
N ILE A 48 -0.59 16.68 -32.43
CA ILE A 48 -0.49 17.96 -33.10
C ILE A 48 -0.34 17.69 -34.61
N LYS A 49 -1.29 18.12 -35.41
CA LYS A 49 -1.23 18.00 -36.89
C LYS A 49 -0.93 19.34 -37.54
N GLY A 50 -0.29 19.29 -38.69
CA GLY A 50 0.09 20.47 -39.41
C GLY A 50 1.02 20.18 -40.57
N SER A 51 1.94 21.11 -40.82
CA SER A 51 2.96 20.96 -41.87
C SER A 51 4.27 21.61 -41.46
N GLU A 52 5.33 21.25 -42.20
CA GLU A 52 6.68 21.78 -42.03
C GLU A 52 7.34 21.48 -40.64
N PHE A 53 6.97 20.35 -40.05
CA PHE A 53 7.54 19.90 -38.77
C PHE A 53 8.91 19.25 -38.92
N GLY A 54 9.32 18.90 -40.19
CA GLY A 54 10.51 18.11 -40.47
C GLY A 54 10.24 16.61 -40.37
N SER A 55 11.03 15.80 -41.09
CA SER A 55 10.81 14.33 -41.16
C SER A 55 11.07 13.60 -39.87
N GLU A 56 11.85 14.20 -38.94
CA GLU A 56 12.21 13.66 -37.66
C GLU A 56 12.52 14.77 -36.67
N ARG A 57 12.40 14.47 -35.38
CA ARG A 57 12.79 15.39 -34.31
C ARG A 57 14.29 15.36 -34.10
N ALA A 58 14.95 16.52 -34.25
CA ALA A 58 16.29 16.70 -33.74
C ALA A 58 16.22 17.42 -32.38
N GLU A 59 16.92 16.89 -31.41
CA GLU A 59 16.77 17.24 -29.97
C GLU A 59 16.90 18.75 -29.65
N ARG A 60 17.70 19.47 -30.41
CA ARG A 60 17.85 20.93 -30.25
C ARG A 60 17.00 21.77 -31.20
N ILE A 61 16.27 21.13 -32.08
CA ILE A 61 15.60 21.78 -33.23
C ILE A 61 14.10 21.70 -33.11
N GLY A 62 13.56 20.55 -32.63
CA GLY A 62 12.14 20.33 -32.49
C GLY A 62 11.70 20.31 -31.01
N ARG A 63 10.88 21.28 -30.59
CA ARG A 63 10.38 21.41 -29.21
C ARG A 63 8.93 21.81 -29.18
N VAL A 64 8.18 21.23 -28.26
CA VAL A 64 6.76 21.55 -27.98
C VAL A 64 6.67 22.08 -26.55
N TYR A 65 5.92 23.15 -26.38
CA TYR A 65 5.67 23.78 -25.08
C TYR A 65 4.17 23.81 -24.79
N PHE A 66 3.79 23.45 -23.59
CA PHE A 66 2.42 23.51 -23.05
C PHE A 66 2.34 24.65 -22.04
N GLY A 67 1.71 25.78 -22.43
CA GLY A 67 1.65 26.96 -21.58
C GLY A 67 3.04 27.47 -21.14
N GLY A 68 4.05 27.31 -22.01
CA GLY A 68 5.45 27.70 -21.73
C GLY A 68 6.33 26.61 -21.11
N VAL A 69 5.78 25.45 -20.72
CA VAL A 69 6.54 24.32 -20.18
C VAL A 69 6.93 23.36 -21.30
N GLU A 70 8.24 23.09 -21.45
CA GLU A 70 8.76 22.20 -22.50
C GLU A 70 8.35 20.74 -22.25
N ALA A 71 7.83 20.09 -23.28
CA ALA A 71 7.59 18.66 -23.28
C ALA A 71 8.90 17.91 -23.59
N THR A 72 9.17 16.87 -22.81
CA THR A 72 10.40 16.07 -22.96
C THR A 72 10.13 14.67 -23.51
N ASP A 73 8.90 14.19 -23.47
CA ASP A 73 8.52 12.84 -23.87
C ASP A 73 7.70 12.88 -25.18
N TYR A 74 8.32 12.42 -26.26
CA TYR A 74 7.74 12.39 -27.60
C TYR A 74 7.50 10.95 -28.02
N VAL A 75 6.23 10.66 -28.40
CA VAL A 75 5.82 9.32 -28.87
C VAL A 75 6.20 9.15 -30.36
N SER A 76 5.96 10.19 -31.16
CA SER A 76 6.34 10.19 -32.58
C SER A 76 6.49 11.61 -33.12
N TRP A 77 7.28 11.76 -34.18
CA TRP A 77 7.49 13.01 -34.89
C TRP A 77 7.62 12.73 -36.38
N THR A 78 6.76 13.37 -37.20
CA THR A 78 6.79 13.31 -38.66
C THR A 78 6.63 14.72 -39.22
N ALA A 79 6.75 14.89 -40.53
CA ALA A 79 6.60 16.19 -41.20
C ALA A 79 5.23 16.85 -40.97
N ASN A 80 4.18 16.07 -40.68
CA ASN A 80 2.80 16.57 -40.59
C ASN A 80 2.09 16.17 -39.27
N GLU A 81 2.71 15.39 -38.42
CA GLU A 81 2.12 14.94 -37.16
C GLU A 81 3.18 14.78 -36.06
N ILE A 82 2.89 15.31 -34.88
CA ILE A 82 3.66 15.12 -33.65
C ILE A 82 2.74 14.51 -32.61
N LYS A 83 3.16 13.39 -31.99
CA LYS A 83 2.53 12.85 -30.77
C LYS A 83 3.48 13.05 -29.61
N VAL A 84 3.00 13.79 -28.61
CA VAL A 84 3.81 14.23 -27.49
C VAL A 84 2.99 14.08 -26.21
N ARG A 85 3.67 13.75 -25.10
CA ARG A 85 3.01 13.64 -23.80
C ARG A 85 2.94 15.00 -23.11
N VAL A 86 1.81 15.27 -22.47
CA VAL A 86 1.63 16.45 -21.62
C VAL A 86 2.65 16.39 -20.49
N PRO A 87 3.49 17.43 -20.31
CA PRO A 87 4.48 17.44 -19.23
C PRO A 87 3.79 17.51 -17.85
N ALA A 88 4.40 16.88 -16.84
CA ALA A 88 3.84 16.81 -15.48
C ALA A 88 3.52 18.19 -14.86
N LYS A 89 4.26 19.23 -15.27
CA LYS A 89 4.07 20.62 -14.82
C LYS A 89 3.52 21.51 -15.92
N GLY A 90 2.91 20.92 -16.98
CA GLY A 90 2.28 21.66 -18.06
C GLY A 90 1.25 22.65 -17.53
N GLN A 91 1.14 23.80 -18.17
CA GLN A 91 0.20 24.83 -17.81
C GLN A 91 -0.83 25.00 -18.93
N THR A 92 -2.05 25.31 -18.54
CA THR A 92 -3.10 25.68 -19.49
C THR A 92 -2.67 26.94 -20.27
N GLY A 93 -2.84 26.89 -21.57
CA GLY A 93 -2.47 27.95 -22.49
C GLY A 93 -2.19 27.42 -23.90
N ASN A 94 -1.77 28.30 -24.80
CA ASN A 94 -1.48 27.91 -26.17
C ASN A 94 -0.26 26.96 -26.24
N ILE A 95 -0.32 26.01 -27.17
CA ILE A 95 0.81 25.16 -27.50
C ILE A 95 1.74 25.92 -28.44
N THR A 96 3.02 25.96 -28.08
CA THR A 96 4.07 26.55 -28.94
C THR A 96 4.98 25.44 -29.46
N LEU A 97 5.09 25.38 -30.81
CA LEU A 97 5.98 24.47 -31.51
C LEU A 97 7.17 25.25 -32.08
N TRP A 98 8.37 24.84 -31.74
CA TRP A 98 9.62 25.29 -32.32
C TRP A 98 10.17 24.24 -33.31
N VAL A 99 10.52 24.69 -34.51
CA VAL A 99 11.22 23.88 -35.50
C VAL A 99 12.36 24.73 -36.08
N HIS A 100 13.60 24.30 -35.85
CA HIS A 100 14.80 25.11 -36.15
C HIS A 100 14.76 26.48 -35.46
N LYS A 101 14.71 27.54 -36.23
CA LYS A 101 14.67 28.95 -35.75
C LYS A 101 13.26 29.53 -35.79
N ASN A 102 12.29 28.77 -36.29
CA ASN A 102 10.93 29.22 -36.47
C ASN A 102 10.03 28.64 -35.36
N SER A 103 9.05 29.41 -34.95
CA SER A 103 8.03 28.94 -34.01
C SER A 103 6.64 29.29 -34.50
N VAL A 104 5.66 28.49 -34.09
CA VAL A 104 4.25 28.72 -34.24
C VAL A 104 3.55 28.47 -32.91
N THR A 105 2.53 29.26 -32.63
CA THR A 105 1.68 29.09 -31.45
C THR A 105 0.28 28.75 -31.92
N SER A 106 -0.38 27.81 -31.27
CA SER A 106 -1.76 27.43 -31.60
C SER A 106 -2.74 28.59 -31.41
N GLU A 107 -3.80 28.61 -32.23
CA GLU A 107 -4.86 29.60 -32.08
C GLU A 107 -5.71 29.35 -30.83
N SER A 108 -5.96 28.08 -30.52
CA SER A 108 -6.74 27.66 -29.35
C SER A 108 -5.82 27.28 -28.18
N GLU A 109 -6.30 27.57 -27.00
CA GLU A 109 -5.66 27.10 -25.76
C GLU A 109 -5.81 25.58 -25.60
N PHE A 110 -4.82 24.97 -25.03
CA PHE A 110 -4.84 23.59 -24.53
C PHE A 110 -5.02 23.60 -23.02
N THR A 111 -5.97 22.83 -22.49
CA THR A 111 -6.19 22.73 -21.05
C THR A 111 -5.32 21.63 -20.46
N CYS A 112 -4.32 22.02 -19.68
CA CYS A 112 -3.59 21.08 -18.85
C CYS A 112 -4.42 20.78 -17.59
N VAL A 113 -4.97 19.57 -17.53
CA VAL A 113 -5.78 19.12 -16.38
C VAL A 113 -4.85 18.68 -15.26
N PRO A 114 -5.03 19.15 -14.01
CA PRO A 114 -4.29 18.63 -12.89
C PRO A 114 -4.57 17.14 -12.70
N GLY A 115 -3.53 16.33 -12.58
CA GLY A 115 -3.68 14.91 -12.25
C GLY A 115 -4.24 14.71 -10.85
N ALA A 116 -4.91 13.59 -10.64
CA ALA A 116 -5.31 13.16 -9.31
C ALA A 116 -4.08 12.85 -8.44
N GLU A 117 -4.20 13.06 -7.14
CA GLU A 117 -3.17 12.73 -6.15
C GLU A 117 -3.85 12.11 -4.92
N ILE A 118 -3.25 11.07 -4.35
CA ILE A 118 -3.63 10.56 -3.03
C ILE A 118 -2.82 11.33 -1.99
N LEU A 119 -3.50 11.86 -0.99
CA LEU A 119 -2.91 12.68 0.08
C LEU A 119 -2.77 11.91 1.38
N GLU A 120 -3.73 11.04 1.69
CA GLU A 120 -3.82 10.32 2.96
C GLU A 120 -4.42 8.93 2.76
N LEU A 121 -4.01 8.01 3.61
CA LEU A 121 -4.55 6.66 3.76
C LEU A 121 -5.00 6.47 5.21
N SER A 122 -6.22 6.00 5.42
CA SER A 122 -6.73 5.74 6.76
C SER A 122 -7.51 4.42 6.81
N PRO A 123 -7.22 3.54 7.77
CA PRO A 123 -6.05 3.56 8.65
C PRO A 123 -4.76 3.23 7.87
N GLU A 124 -3.61 3.78 8.30
CA GLU A 124 -2.29 3.47 7.70
C GLU A 124 -1.83 2.04 8.02
N THR A 125 -2.26 1.52 9.16
CA THR A 125 -2.00 0.15 9.61
C THR A 125 -3.32 -0.60 9.70
N THR A 126 -3.42 -1.70 9.01
CA THR A 126 -4.63 -2.53 8.99
C THR A 126 -4.28 -3.99 8.64
N PHE A 127 -5.25 -4.74 8.18
CA PHE A 127 -5.09 -6.17 7.85
C PHE A 127 -5.87 -6.53 6.58
N PRO A 128 -5.52 -7.65 5.92
CA PRO A 128 -6.29 -8.15 4.79
C PRO A 128 -7.78 -8.34 5.14
N GLY A 129 -8.68 -7.99 4.23
CA GLY A 129 -10.13 -8.01 4.43
C GLY A 129 -10.72 -6.75 5.08
N SER A 130 -9.89 -5.81 5.55
CA SER A 130 -10.37 -4.54 6.09
C SER A 130 -10.65 -3.52 5.00
N THR A 131 -11.54 -2.58 5.29
CA THR A 131 -11.76 -1.42 4.42
C THR A 131 -10.79 -0.30 4.78
N ILE A 132 -10.14 0.27 3.77
CA ILE A 132 -9.33 1.47 3.87
C ILE A 132 -9.97 2.61 3.08
N THR A 133 -9.68 3.84 3.50
CA THR A 133 -10.09 5.08 2.82
C THR A 133 -8.85 5.81 2.34
N LEU A 134 -8.84 6.15 1.07
CA LEU A 134 -7.84 7.00 0.44
C LEU A 134 -8.44 8.37 0.24
N THR A 135 -7.88 9.39 0.86
CA THR A 135 -8.27 10.78 0.65
C THR A 135 -7.34 11.39 -0.39
N GLY A 136 -7.90 12.12 -1.34
CA GLY A 136 -7.14 12.67 -2.44
C GLY A 136 -7.68 14.01 -2.93
N LYS A 137 -7.21 14.43 -4.08
CA LYS A 137 -7.69 15.64 -4.76
C LYS A 137 -7.75 15.45 -6.27
N ASN A 138 -8.49 16.34 -6.95
CA ASN A 138 -8.70 16.36 -8.38
C ASN A 138 -9.46 15.14 -8.94
N PHE A 139 -10.26 14.46 -8.12
CA PHE A 139 -11.09 13.34 -8.55
C PHE A 139 -12.32 13.78 -9.36
N ALA A 140 -12.80 15.01 -9.15
CA ALA A 140 -13.97 15.57 -9.87
C ALA A 140 -13.86 15.42 -11.39
N TYR A 141 -12.69 15.67 -11.97
CA TYR A 141 -12.45 15.50 -13.40
C TYR A 141 -12.76 14.07 -13.89
N PHE A 142 -12.39 13.06 -13.12
CA PHE A 142 -12.62 11.66 -13.49
C PHE A 142 -14.10 11.30 -13.41
N LEU A 143 -14.81 11.81 -12.41
CA LEU A 143 -16.27 11.68 -12.29
C LEU A 143 -16.99 12.33 -13.48
N GLU A 144 -16.57 13.53 -13.90
CA GLU A 144 -17.09 14.20 -15.10
C GLU A 144 -16.82 13.40 -16.39
N LYS A 145 -15.73 12.63 -16.45
CA LYS A 145 -15.42 11.71 -17.55
C LYS A 145 -16.18 10.38 -17.46
N GLY A 146 -17.03 10.20 -16.45
CA GLY A 146 -17.86 9.02 -16.28
C GLY A 146 -17.17 7.86 -15.60
N ILE A 147 -16.00 8.07 -14.96
CA ILE A 147 -15.35 7.06 -14.11
C ILE A 147 -16.20 6.84 -12.87
N THR A 148 -16.50 5.59 -12.58
CA THR A 148 -17.28 5.15 -11.41
C THR A 148 -16.39 4.30 -10.49
N ALA A 149 -16.87 3.97 -9.30
CA ALA A 149 -16.15 3.09 -8.38
C ALA A 149 -15.72 1.75 -9.03
N SER A 150 -16.54 1.20 -9.93
CA SER A 150 -16.22 -0.04 -10.65
C SER A 150 -15.05 0.09 -11.64
N ASP A 151 -14.71 1.32 -12.05
CA ASP A 151 -13.60 1.62 -12.95
C ASP A 151 -12.31 1.95 -12.19
N VAL A 152 -12.41 2.15 -10.88
CA VAL A 152 -11.27 2.44 -10.00
C VAL A 152 -10.72 1.15 -9.43
N GLU A 153 -9.42 0.92 -9.67
CA GLU A 153 -8.68 -0.22 -9.12
C GLU A 153 -7.59 0.25 -8.18
N VAL A 154 -7.54 -0.33 -6.99
CA VAL A 154 -6.41 -0.15 -6.08
C VAL A 154 -5.51 -1.38 -6.19
N ILE A 155 -4.24 -1.14 -6.41
CA ILE A 155 -3.20 -2.16 -6.66
C ILE A 155 -2.35 -2.26 -5.41
N PHE A 156 -2.34 -3.44 -4.81
CA PHE A 156 -1.57 -3.78 -3.60
C PHE A 156 -0.38 -4.65 -3.94
N GLN A 157 0.64 -4.67 -3.09
CA GLN A 157 1.69 -5.68 -3.16
C GLN A 157 1.11 -7.05 -2.80
N ALA A 158 1.66 -8.12 -3.37
CA ALA A 158 1.35 -9.51 -3.02
C ALA A 158 2.65 -10.29 -2.81
N GLU A 159 2.56 -11.55 -2.41
CA GLU A 159 3.75 -12.39 -2.23
C GLU A 159 4.54 -12.56 -3.53
N GLU A 160 3.81 -12.74 -4.64
CA GLU A 160 4.38 -12.71 -5.97
C GLU A 160 3.67 -11.61 -6.79
N GLY A 161 4.37 -10.51 -7.07
CA GLY A 161 3.83 -9.41 -7.89
C GLY A 161 2.83 -8.52 -7.14
N THR A 162 1.64 -8.34 -7.70
CA THR A 162 0.60 -7.45 -7.17
C THR A 162 -0.78 -8.10 -7.24
N THR A 163 -1.66 -7.71 -6.33
CA THR A 163 -3.09 -8.03 -6.33
C THR A 163 -3.91 -6.76 -6.43
N THR A 164 -5.16 -6.84 -6.87
CA THR A 164 -6.00 -5.67 -7.11
C THR A 164 -7.38 -5.83 -6.48
N ALA A 165 -7.95 -4.70 -6.04
CA ALA A 165 -9.35 -4.62 -5.65
C ALA A 165 -10.04 -3.45 -6.33
N LYS A 166 -11.32 -3.59 -6.64
CA LYS A 166 -12.17 -2.50 -7.11
C LYS A 166 -12.56 -1.62 -5.92
N ALA A 167 -12.67 -0.32 -6.17
CA ALA A 167 -13.20 0.59 -5.15
C ALA A 167 -14.65 0.23 -4.82
N ALA A 168 -14.99 0.29 -3.53
CA ALA A 168 -16.35 0.19 -3.05
C ALA A 168 -17.11 1.52 -3.26
N THR A 169 -16.42 2.64 -3.02
CA THR A 169 -16.93 3.99 -3.29
C THR A 169 -15.86 4.83 -3.98
N PHE A 170 -16.30 5.79 -4.77
CA PHE A 170 -15.46 6.80 -5.39
C PHE A 170 -16.24 8.11 -5.50
N ASP A 171 -15.73 9.16 -4.87
CA ASP A 171 -16.29 10.51 -4.89
C ASP A 171 -15.22 11.59 -5.17
N GLU A 172 -15.53 12.87 -4.97
CA GLU A 172 -14.63 13.98 -5.29
C GLU A 172 -13.36 14.04 -4.44
N GLU A 173 -13.38 13.41 -3.26
CA GLU A 173 -12.31 13.49 -2.27
C GLU A 173 -11.84 12.13 -1.77
N THR A 174 -12.66 11.07 -1.91
CA THR A 174 -12.37 9.78 -1.28
C THR A 174 -12.56 8.58 -2.19
N ILE A 175 -11.76 7.55 -1.91
CA ILE A 175 -11.89 6.19 -2.46
C ILE A 175 -11.91 5.25 -1.27
N THR A 176 -12.94 4.40 -1.16
CA THR A 176 -12.91 3.29 -0.20
C THR A 176 -12.69 1.97 -0.93
N VAL A 177 -11.92 1.09 -0.34
CA VAL A 177 -11.60 -0.22 -0.92
C VAL A 177 -11.36 -1.25 0.16
N GLU A 178 -11.77 -2.48 -0.07
CA GLU A 178 -11.41 -3.63 0.78
C GLU A 178 -10.02 -4.16 0.38
N VAL A 179 -9.14 -4.33 1.36
CA VAL A 179 -7.80 -4.88 1.18
C VAL A 179 -7.90 -6.37 0.84
N PRO A 180 -7.35 -6.84 -0.29
CA PRO A 180 -7.39 -8.26 -0.64
C PRO A 180 -6.73 -9.16 0.41
N MET A 181 -7.26 -10.38 0.57
CA MET A 181 -6.75 -11.35 1.54
C MET A 181 -5.31 -11.81 1.26
N ASP A 182 -4.88 -11.74 0.01
CA ASP A 182 -3.52 -12.07 -0.44
C ASP A 182 -2.58 -10.86 -0.51
N ALA A 183 -3.06 -9.66 -0.15
CA ALA A 183 -2.24 -8.47 -0.11
C ALA A 183 -1.10 -8.56 0.93
N ARG A 184 -0.02 -7.82 0.65
CA ARG A 184 1.12 -7.58 1.52
C ARG A 184 1.29 -6.08 1.74
N GLY A 185 1.91 -5.72 2.86
CA GLY A 185 2.27 -4.32 3.14
C GLY A 185 3.20 -3.76 2.08
N GLY A 186 3.11 -2.45 1.85
CA GLY A 186 3.93 -1.72 0.90
C GLY A 186 3.18 -0.60 0.20
N ALA A 187 3.86 0.05 -0.75
CA ALA A 187 3.27 1.13 -1.53
C ALA A 187 2.13 0.63 -2.41
N ILE A 188 1.00 1.33 -2.33
CA ILE A 188 -0.17 1.05 -3.17
C ILE A 188 -0.16 1.95 -4.40
N LYS A 189 -0.94 1.56 -5.43
CA LYS A 189 -1.23 2.41 -6.59
C LYS A 189 -2.72 2.45 -6.83
N VAL A 190 -3.20 3.54 -7.41
CA VAL A 190 -4.60 3.70 -7.77
C VAL A 190 -4.70 3.94 -9.27
N LYS A 191 -5.47 3.11 -9.96
CA LYS A 191 -5.78 3.24 -11.38
C LYS A 191 -7.20 3.82 -11.52
N LEU A 192 -7.30 5.00 -12.11
CA LEU A 192 -8.56 5.71 -12.36
C LEU A 192 -8.99 5.47 -13.80
N GLY A 193 -9.67 4.38 -14.05
CA GLY A 193 -9.99 3.88 -15.38
C GLY A 193 -8.73 3.69 -16.22
N GLU A 194 -8.81 4.04 -17.51
CA GLU A 194 -7.64 4.06 -18.40
C GLU A 194 -6.98 5.45 -18.49
N LEU A 195 -7.45 6.42 -17.68
CA LEU A 195 -7.03 7.81 -17.80
C LEU A 195 -5.76 8.11 -17.02
N GLN A 196 -5.62 7.56 -15.80
CA GLN A 196 -4.45 7.81 -14.97
C GLN A 196 -4.20 6.66 -14.00
N THR A 197 -2.91 6.35 -13.76
CA THR A 197 -2.46 5.57 -12.62
C THR A 197 -1.59 6.47 -11.75
N ILE A 198 -1.86 6.50 -10.45
CA ILE A 198 -1.17 7.34 -9.48
C ILE A 198 -0.57 6.49 -8.37
N ASP A 199 0.55 6.95 -7.84
CA ASP A 199 1.16 6.34 -6.66
C ASP A 199 0.41 6.79 -5.40
N GLY A 200 0.23 5.87 -4.48
CA GLY A 200 -0.35 6.11 -3.17
C GLY A 200 0.67 5.91 -2.06
N PRO A 201 0.27 6.14 -0.80
CA PRO A 201 1.13 5.94 0.37
C PRO A 201 1.45 4.46 0.61
N GLU A 202 2.33 4.21 1.59
CA GLU A 202 2.60 2.86 2.07
C GLU A 202 1.48 2.40 3.01
N LEU A 203 0.99 1.19 2.79
CA LEU A 203 0.06 0.49 3.66
C LEU A 203 0.84 -0.51 4.51
N VAL A 204 0.65 -0.47 5.82
CA VAL A 204 1.20 -1.47 6.75
C VAL A 204 0.14 -2.52 7.00
N LEU A 205 0.42 -3.78 6.62
CA LEU A 205 -0.48 -4.90 6.91
C LEU A 205 0.05 -5.73 8.07
N VAL A 206 -0.81 -5.90 9.07
CA VAL A 206 -0.56 -6.75 10.21
C VAL A 206 -0.82 -8.19 9.79
N GLY A 207 0.18 -9.05 9.93
CA GLY A 207 0.05 -10.49 9.75
C GLY A 207 -0.29 -11.20 11.06
N ASP A 208 -0.21 -12.53 11.05
CA ASP A 208 -0.34 -13.33 12.28
C ASP A 208 0.72 -12.92 13.30
N LEU A 209 0.29 -12.57 14.49
CA LEU A 209 1.18 -12.34 15.62
C LEU A 209 1.64 -13.71 16.16
N LYS A 210 2.93 -14.01 16.01
CA LYS A 210 3.52 -15.21 16.62
C LYS A 210 4.12 -14.88 17.97
N ILE A 211 3.75 -15.66 18.97
CA ILE A 211 4.21 -15.51 20.35
C ILE A 211 5.44 -16.40 20.55
N ASN A 212 6.54 -15.82 20.99
CA ASN A 212 7.69 -16.60 21.41
C ASN A 212 7.34 -17.34 22.72
N LEU A 213 7.31 -18.66 22.68
CA LEU A 213 6.88 -19.47 23.82
C LEU A 213 7.78 -19.33 25.06
N LEU A 214 9.00 -18.77 24.93
CA LEU A 214 9.91 -18.48 26.02
C LEU A 214 9.60 -17.17 26.76
N ASP A 215 8.76 -16.30 26.20
CA ASP A 215 8.46 -14.97 26.72
C ASP A 215 7.20 -14.95 27.61
N PHE A 216 6.93 -16.04 28.31
CA PHE A 216 5.81 -16.11 29.24
C PHE A 216 6.04 -15.19 30.47
N VAL A 217 4.95 -14.55 30.93
CA VAL A 217 4.95 -13.70 32.15
C VAL A 217 4.51 -14.44 33.39
N ALA A 218 3.83 -15.58 33.23
CA ALA A 218 3.50 -16.48 34.31
C ALA A 218 3.40 -17.92 33.80
N ILE A 219 3.77 -18.86 34.65
CA ILE A 219 3.66 -20.29 34.39
C ILE A 219 3.36 -21.05 35.72
N TYR A 220 2.46 -22.01 35.66
CA TYR A 220 2.14 -22.90 36.76
C TYR A 220 2.34 -24.35 36.34
N ASP A 221 3.25 -25.03 37.04
CA ASP A 221 3.46 -26.45 36.86
C ASP A 221 2.62 -27.24 37.87
N ALA A 222 1.51 -27.79 37.42
CA ALA A 222 0.63 -28.59 38.26
C ALA A 222 1.28 -29.90 38.73
N HIS A 223 2.36 -30.36 38.09
CA HIS A 223 3.14 -31.53 38.55
C HIS A 223 3.86 -31.21 39.84
N ASN A 224 4.51 -30.08 39.92
CA ASN A 224 5.25 -29.65 41.12
C ASN A 224 4.40 -28.74 42.03
N LYS A 225 3.17 -28.45 41.68
CA LYS A 225 2.20 -27.62 42.44
C LYS A 225 2.75 -26.27 42.86
N LYS A 226 3.47 -25.60 41.98
CA LYS A 226 4.06 -24.30 42.27
C LYS A 226 3.94 -23.36 41.05
N ASP A 227 3.78 -22.09 41.37
CA ASP A 227 4.01 -20.98 40.42
C ASP A 227 5.53 -20.89 40.25
N THR A 228 6.02 -21.06 39.07
CA THR A 228 7.46 -21.07 38.78
C THR A 228 7.77 -20.19 37.58
N ASN A 229 8.94 -19.54 37.65
CA ASN A 229 9.56 -18.91 36.49
C ASN A 229 10.59 -19.85 35.84
N GLU A 230 10.71 -21.09 36.36
CA GLU A 230 11.62 -22.08 35.80
C GLU A 230 11.05 -22.63 34.49
N LYS A 231 11.89 -22.71 33.47
CA LYS A 231 11.55 -23.18 32.12
C LYS A 231 11.41 -24.70 32.01
N GLU A 232 10.83 -25.35 33.02
CA GLU A 232 10.67 -26.81 33.01
C GLU A 232 9.59 -27.29 32.02
N MET A 233 8.51 -26.48 31.85
CA MET A 233 7.42 -26.77 30.92
C MET A 233 7.66 -26.22 29.53
N VAL A 234 8.60 -25.28 29.35
CA VAL A 234 8.88 -24.67 28.05
C VAL A 234 10.34 -24.91 27.70
N LYS A 235 10.58 -25.78 26.72
CA LYS A 235 11.91 -26.16 26.24
C LYS A 235 11.97 -26.05 24.71
N GLU A 236 13.08 -25.55 24.20
CA GLU A 236 13.33 -25.49 22.76
C GLU A 236 12.13 -24.95 21.95
N ASN A 237 11.43 -23.93 22.51
CA ASN A 237 10.23 -23.34 21.95
C ASN A 237 9.05 -24.33 21.78
N VAL A 238 8.89 -25.25 22.74
CA VAL A 238 7.74 -26.15 22.88
C VAL A 238 7.28 -26.12 24.33
N ILE A 239 5.96 -26.01 24.54
CA ILE A 239 5.36 -26.26 25.87
C ILE A 239 5.11 -27.75 25.96
N GLU A 240 5.75 -28.39 26.92
CA GLU A 240 5.67 -29.83 27.16
C GLU A 240 5.56 -30.16 28.65
N ASN A 241 5.49 -31.43 29.00
CA ASN A 241 5.37 -31.88 30.37
C ASN A 241 4.17 -31.28 31.13
N THR A 242 3.11 -30.95 30.40
CA THR A 242 1.89 -30.37 30.96
C THR A 242 1.01 -31.40 31.65
N LYS A 243 0.43 -31.02 32.78
CA LYS A 243 -0.54 -31.83 33.54
C LYS A 243 -1.85 -31.09 33.71
N ASN A 244 -2.85 -31.81 34.16
CA ASN A 244 -4.15 -31.21 34.45
C ASN A 244 -4.04 -30.01 35.39
N GLY A 245 -4.47 -28.84 34.93
CA GLY A 245 -4.39 -27.56 35.61
C GLY A 245 -3.08 -26.80 35.43
N SER A 246 -2.08 -27.32 34.69
CA SER A 246 -0.92 -26.53 34.27
C SER A 246 -1.37 -25.40 33.34
N TYR A 247 -0.72 -24.23 33.46
CA TYR A 247 -0.97 -23.12 32.58
C TYR A 247 0.25 -22.28 32.25
N VAL A 248 0.20 -21.54 31.15
CA VAL A 248 1.13 -20.47 30.79
C VAL A 248 0.36 -19.20 30.46
N ILE A 249 0.95 -18.04 30.76
CA ILE A 249 0.36 -16.73 30.42
C ILE A 249 1.40 -15.91 29.66
N TYR A 250 0.99 -15.32 28.56
CA TYR A 250 1.77 -14.43 27.72
C TYR A 250 1.19 -13.01 27.78
N GLU A 251 2.08 -12.03 27.78
CA GLU A 251 1.73 -10.63 27.59
C GLU A 251 1.77 -10.31 26.12
N ILE A 252 0.77 -9.60 25.63
CA ILE A 252 0.57 -9.28 24.22
C ILE A 252 0.21 -7.80 24.11
N GLU A 253 0.97 -7.07 23.31
CA GLU A 253 0.57 -5.75 22.85
C GLU A 253 -0.21 -5.90 21.54
N ALA A 254 -1.43 -5.35 21.48
CA ALA A 254 -2.25 -5.44 20.30
C ALA A 254 -1.66 -4.61 19.15
N PRO A 255 -1.33 -5.21 18.00
CA PRO A 255 -0.67 -4.52 16.89
C PRO A 255 -1.62 -3.63 16.09
N ALA A 256 -2.93 -3.82 16.24
CA ALA A 256 -3.99 -3.04 15.60
C ALA A 256 -5.29 -3.20 16.39
N THR A 257 -6.27 -2.33 16.13
CA THR A 257 -7.64 -2.50 16.62
C THR A 257 -8.41 -3.44 15.69
N GLY A 258 -8.97 -4.53 16.24
CA GLY A 258 -9.72 -5.51 15.45
C GLY A 258 -10.09 -6.77 16.21
N LEU A 259 -10.74 -7.69 15.52
CA LEU A 259 -11.08 -9.01 16.04
C LEU A 259 -9.95 -10.00 15.77
N PHE A 260 -9.40 -10.55 16.83
CA PHE A 260 -8.29 -11.50 16.78
C PHE A 260 -8.71 -12.87 17.29
N GLU A 261 -8.24 -13.91 16.63
CA GLU A 261 -8.44 -15.30 16.98
C GLU A 261 -7.10 -15.91 17.42
N PRO A 262 -6.87 -16.08 18.73
CA PRO A 262 -5.75 -16.89 19.20
C PRO A 262 -5.80 -18.28 18.59
N TYR A 263 -4.65 -18.77 18.15
CA TYR A 263 -4.52 -20.16 17.70
C TYR A 263 -3.31 -20.84 18.36
N LEU A 264 -3.43 -22.17 18.50
CA LEU A 264 -2.36 -23.02 18.98
C LEU A 264 -2.13 -24.14 17.98
N LEU A 265 -0.85 -24.42 17.68
CA LEU A 265 -0.46 -25.66 17.02
C LEU A 265 -0.04 -26.66 18.09
N ALA A 266 -0.84 -27.68 18.29
CA ALA A 266 -0.68 -28.56 19.42
C ALA A 266 -0.97 -30.03 19.08
N GLY A 267 -0.41 -30.94 19.87
CA GLY A 267 -0.60 -32.39 19.74
C GLY A 267 -0.69 -33.12 21.09
N THR A 268 -1.38 -34.26 21.11
CA THR A 268 -1.45 -35.18 22.26
C THR A 268 -1.58 -36.61 21.80
N ALA A 269 -0.97 -37.50 22.53
CA ALA A 269 -1.17 -38.95 22.40
C ALA A 269 -2.28 -39.50 23.34
N LYS A 270 -3.00 -38.62 24.03
CA LYS A 270 -3.98 -38.99 25.05
C LYS A 270 -5.42 -38.63 24.64
N ASP A 271 -6.37 -39.50 24.94
CA ASP A 271 -7.78 -39.20 24.84
C ASP A 271 -8.26 -38.31 25.98
N GLY A 272 -9.29 -37.50 25.75
CA GLY A 272 -9.92 -36.67 26.77
C GLY A 272 -9.07 -35.48 27.24
N SER A 273 -8.02 -35.15 26.49
CA SER A 273 -7.24 -33.92 26.70
C SER A 273 -7.89 -32.73 26.02
N PHE A 274 -7.83 -31.56 26.65
CA PHE A 274 -8.35 -30.34 26.08
C PHE A 274 -7.53 -29.09 26.53
N LEU A 275 -7.64 -28.04 25.75
CA LEU A 275 -7.05 -26.75 26.00
C LEU A 275 -8.16 -25.75 26.35
N ASN A 276 -7.86 -24.91 27.34
CA ASN A 276 -8.65 -23.74 27.64
C ASN A 276 -7.84 -22.49 27.37
N VAL A 277 -8.46 -21.54 26.70
CA VAL A 277 -7.87 -20.24 26.42
C VAL A 277 -8.72 -19.14 27.04
N ASP A 278 -8.04 -18.26 27.75
CA ASP A 278 -8.60 -17.05 28.33
C ASP A 278 -7.80 -15.85 27.88
N MET A 279 -8.48 -14.71 27.71
CA MET A 279 -7.82 -13.44 27.50
C MET A 279 -8.34 -12.38 28.49
N GLY A 280 -7.45 -11.54 28.99
CA GLY A 280 -7.76 -10.50 29.96
C GLY A 280 -6.81 -9.32 29.84
N ASN A 281 -7.15 -8.19 30.47
CA ASN A 281 -6.31 -7.00 30.55
C ASN A 281 -5.59 -6.87 31.91
N ASN A 282 -5.76 -7.83 32.81
CA ASN A 282 -5.13 -7.87 34.12
C ASN A 282 -4.54 -9.27 34.40
N LEU A 283 -3.23 -9.32 34.61
CA LEU A 283 -2.51 -10.57 34.85
C LEU A 283 -2.99 -11.31 36.11
N LEU A 284 -3.24 -10.59 37.21
CA LEU A 284 -3.62 -11.20 38.48
C LEU A 284 -4.99 -11.84 38.41
N ASP A 285 -5.95 -11.15 37.79
CA ASP A 285 -7.31 -11.66 37.59
C ASP A 285 -7.29 -12.91 36.73
N LEU A 286 -6.47 -12.90 35.69
CA LEU A 286 -6.34 -14.03 34.77
C LEU A 286 -5.66 -15.25 35.44
N LYS A 287 -4.68 -15.04 36.33
CA LYS A 287 -4.08 -16.12 37.14
C LYS A 287 -5.11 -16.82 38.01
N ASN A 288 -6.05 -16.06 38.58
CA ASN A 288 -7.06 -16.54 39.51
C ASN A 288 -8.36 -17.03 38.82
N LYS A 289 -8.49 -16.81 37.50
CA LYS A 289 -9.69 -17.20 36.75
C LYS A 289 -9.90 -18.72 36.77
N THR A 290 -11.13 -19.13 37.02
CA THR A 290 -11.52 -20.55 36.99
C THR A 290 -11.72 -21.00 35.53
N VAL A 291 -11.53 -22.29 35.27
CA VAL A 291 -11.59 -22.92 33.94
C VAL A 291 -12.99 -22.89 33.34
N ASP A 292 -14.03 -22.85 34.17
CA ASP A 292 -15.44 -22.92 33.75
C ASP A 292 -15.92 -21.78 32.83
N GLN A 293 -15.14 -20.72 32.70
CA GLN A 293 -15.44 -19.54 31.88
C GLN A 293 -14.52 -19.41 30.67
N SER A 294 -13.71 -20.41 30.41
CA SER A 294 -12.70 -20.38 29.34
C SER A 294 -13.26 -20.91 28.03
N LEU A 295 -12.69 -20.43 26.91
CA LEU A 295 -12.93 -21.06 25.61
C LEU A 295 -12.19 -22.40 25.56
N THR A 296 -12.88 -23.46 25.18
CA THR A 296 -12.36 -24.83 25.22
C THR A 296 -12.27 -25.46 23.84
N GLN A 297 -11.15 -26.11 23.57
CA GLN A 297 -10.96 -26.98 22.39
C GLN A 297 -10.44 -28.34 22.83
N VAL A 298 -11.09 -29.41 22.32
CA VAL A 298 -10.66 -30.79 22.61
C VAL A 298 -9.54 -31.17 21.67
N PHE A 299 -8.47 -31.75 22.21
CA PHE A 299 -7.37 -32.28 21.41
C PHE A 299 -7.83 -33.44 20.53
N THR A 300 -7.41 -33.42 19.28
CA THR A 300 -7.44 -34.62 18.44
C THR A 300 -6.31 -35.56 18.86
N LYS A 301 -6.65 -36.76 19.28
CA LYS A 301 -5.67 -37.78 19.64
C LYS A 301 -4.80 -38.16 18.43
N GLY A 302 -3.50 -38.13 18.60
CA GLY A 302 -2.51 -38.46 17.59
C GLY A 302 -1.15 -38.71 18.26
N ALA A 303 -0.14 -37.93 17.91
CA ALA A 303 1.17 -37.93 18.50
C ALA A 303 1.45 -36.63 19.28
N TRP A 304 2.43 -36.66 20.20
CA TRP A 304 2.89 -35.46 20.92
C TRP A 304 3.49 -34.41 20.01
N ALA A 305 4.04 -34.83 18.87
CA ALA A 305 4.66 -33.94 17.88
C ALA A 305 3.69 -33.37 16.83
N ASP A 306 2.40 -33.75 16.88
CA ASP A 306 1.41 -33.25 15.95
C ASP A 306 1.21 -31.75 16.14
N LYS A 307 0.91 -31.07 15.04
CA LYS A 307 0.68 -29.62 14.99
C LYS A 307 -0.72 -29.31 14.47
N ASN A 308 -1.73 -29.93 15.10
CA ASN A 308 -3.11 -29.62 14.78
C ASN A 308 -3.43 -28.19 15.23
N LYS A 309 -4.10 -27.41 14.37
CA LYS A 309 -4.47 -26.02 14.66
C LYS A 309 -5.78 -25.98 15.46
N TYR A 310 -5.75 -25.31 16.60
CA TYR A 310 -6.90 -25.03 17.46
C TYR A 310 -7.07 -23.52 17.54
N THR A 311 -8.24 -23.01 17.18
CA THR A 311 -8.54 -21.56 17.11
C THR A 311 -9.58 -21.19 18.17
N PHE A 312 -9.43 -20.03 18.79
CA PHE A 312 -10.26 -19.54 19.89
C PHE A 312 -10.71 -18.11 19.63
N GLY A 313 -11.84 -17.69 20.17
CA GLY A 313 -12.31 -16.31 20.02
C GLY A 313 -13.49 -16.19 19.04
N PRO A 314 -13.67 -15.04 18.35
CA PRO A 314 -12.74 -13.92 18.32
C PRO A 314 -12.79 -13.00 19.55
N PHE A 315 -11.66 -12.32 19.80
CA PHE A 315 -11.51 -11.29 20.84
C PHE A 315 -11.31 -9.92 20.20
N LEU A 316 -12.04 -8.90 20.67
CA LEU A 316 -11.78 -7.51 20.28
C LEU A 316 -10.58 -6.98 21.05
N LEU A 317 -9.51 -6.66 20.32
CA LEU A 317 -8.33 -5.99 20.85
C LEU A 317 -8.24 -4.57 20.31
N ARG A 318 -7.57 -3.67 21.05
CA ARG A 318 -7.36 -2.27 20.67
C ARG A 318 -5.87 -2.00 20.58
N GLU A 319 -5.48 -1.37 19.49
CA GLU A 319 -4.08 -1.01 19.18
C GLU A 319 -3.36 -0.36 20.37
N GLY A 320 -2.13 -0.79 20.62
CA GLY A 320 -1.26 -0.29 21.69
C GLY A 320 -1.73 -0.63 23.12
N LYS A 321 -2.78 -1.46 23.29
CA LYS A 321 -3.19 -1.96 24.60
C LYS A 321 -2.54 -3.30 24.89
N THR A 322 -2.21 -3.48 26.17
CA THR A 322 -1.64 -4.74 26.67
C THR A 322 -2.75 -5.69 27.10
N TYR A 323 -2.65 -6.92 26.64
CA TYR A 323 -3.51 -8.03 27.01
C TYR A 323 -2.69 -9.21 27.49
N TYR A 324 -3.33 -10.14 28.17
CA TYR A 324 -2.74 -11.38 28.67
C TYR A 324 -3.51 -12.56 28.11
N LEU A 325 -2.79 -13.50 27.47
CA LEU A 325 -3.33 -14.75 26.94
C LEU A 325 -2.94 -15.90 27.88
N LYS A 326 -3.90 -16.56 28.52
CA LYS A 326 -3.70 -17.75 29.35
C LYS A 326 -4.10 -18.99 28.58
N VAL A 327 -3.18 -19.95 28.54
CA VAL A 327 -3.44 -21.30 28.01
C VAL A 327 -3.38 -22.28 29.16
N THR A 328 -4.48 -22.97 29.40
CA THR A 328 -4.59 -23.98 30.48
C THR A 328 -4.77 -25.36 29.88
N PHE A 329 -4.04 -26.33 30.42
CA PHE A 329 -4.05 -27.73 30.02
C PHE A 329 -4.95 -28.52 30.92
N GLN A 330 -5.87 -29.29 30.35
CA GLN A 330 -6.89 -30.04 31.10
C GLN A 330 -6.98 -31.47 30.59
N GLN A 331 -7.16 -32.39 31.56
CA GLN A 331 -7.50 -33.78 31.27
C GLN A 331 -8.13 -34.42 32.50
N GLU A 332 -9.05 -35.32 32.33
CA GLU A 332 -9.52 -36.19 33.40
C GLU A 332 -8.42 -37.20 33.78
N GLY A 333 -7.83 -37.06 34.97
CA GLY A 333 -6.80 -37.95 35.46
C GLY A 333 -5.46 -37.28 35.76
N THR A 334 -4.42 -38.08 35.99
CA THR A 334 -3.06 -37.63 36.42
C THR A 334 -2.02 -37.72 35.31
N THR A 335 -2.41 -37.97 34.08
CA THR A 335 -1.51 -38.15 32.93
C THR A 335 -1.11 -36.84 32.28
N TRP A 336 -0.12 -36.91 31.40
CA TRP A 336 0.30 -35.77 30.57
C TRP A 336 -0.83 -35.34 29.64
N VAL A 337 -1.00 -34.04 29.41
CA VAL A 337 -2.13 -33.48 28.63
C VAL A 337 -1.78 -33.32 27.16
N GLY A 338 -0.77 -32.54 26.84
CA GLY A 338 -0.41 -32.26 25.45
C GLY A 338 0.81 -31.36 25.36
N ASN A 339 1.32 -31.22 24.12
CA ASN A 339 2.40 -30.32 23.77
C ASN A 339 1.86 -29.20 22.88
N VAL A 340 2.36 -27.97 23.06
CA VAL A 340 2.09 -26.84 22.21
C VAL A 340 3.38 -26.40 21.54
N HIS A 341 3.35 -26.38 20.21
CA HIS A 341 4.51 -26.09 19.36
C HIS A 341 4.53 -24.65 18.84
N GLU A 342 3.37 -23.99 18.79
CA GLU A 342 3.23 -22.59 18.38
C GLU A 342 1.98 -22.00 19.04
N ILE A 343 2.08 -20.75 19.44
CA ILE A 343 0.95 -19.89 19.80
C ILE A 343 1.02 -18.66 18.93
N GLY A 344 -0.09 -18.25 18.37
CA GLY A 344 -0.21 -17.03 17.62
C GLY A 344 -1.60 -16.44 17.71
N MET A 345 -1.79 -15.30 17.08
CA MET A 345 -3.10 -14.67 16.87
C MET A 345 -3.24 -14.30 15.41
N SER A 346 -4.27 -14.83 14.78
CA SER A 346 -4.70 -14.43 13.45
C SER A 346 -5.82 -13.39 13.57
N LEU A 347 -5.96 -12.55 12.55
CA LEU A 347 -7.16 -11.74 12.43
C LEU A 347 -8.35 -12.62 12.04
N ALA A 348 -9.50 -12.38 12.67
CA ALA A 348 -10.73 -13.04 12.27
C ALA A 348 -11.08 -12.66 10.83
N ALA A 349 -11.46 -13.66 10.02
CA ALA A 349 -11.83 -13.43 8.62
C ALA A 349 -13.03 -12.48 8.44
N ASN A 350 -13.89 -12.39 9.45
CA ASN A 350 -15.01 -11.46 9.50
C ASN A 350 -14.83 -10.51 10.71
N GLN A 351 -14.54 -9.24 10.42
CA GLN A 351 -14.33 -8.22 11.46
C GLN A 351 -15.63 -7.68 12.06
N ASP A 352 -16.76 -7.93 11.43
CA ASP A 352 -18.09 -7.55 11.92
C ASP A 352 -18.81 -8.74 12.60
N GLN A 353 -18.07 -9.77 13.01
CA GLN A 353 -18.65 -11.00 13.56
C GLN A 353 -19.42 -10.71 14.86
N PRO A 354 -20.75 -10.98 14.93
CA PRO A 354 -21.50 -10.84 16.16
C PRO A 354 -21.02 -11.86 17.21
N GLY A 355 -20.91 -11.42 18.45
CA GLY A 355 -20.48 -12.26 19.56
C GLY A 355 -18.99 -12.23 19.87
N ALA A 356 -18.25 -11.27 19.35
CA ALA A 356 -16.86 -11.03 19.73
C ALA A 356 -16.73 -10.75 21.23
N ILE A 357 -15.70 -11.32 21.86
CA ILE A 357 -15.40 -11.13 23.28
C ILE A 357 -14.66 -9.81 23.48
N VAL A 358 -15.29 -8.86 24.19
CA VAL A 358 -14.67 -7.57 24.55
C VAL A 358 -13.88 -7.71 25.84
N VAL A 359 -12.58 -7.46 25.77
CA VAL A 359 -11.64 -7.62 26.90
C VAL A 359 -11.42 -6.35 27.71
N ASP A 360 -11.82 -5.18 27.18
CA ASP A 360 -11.48 -3.85 27.71
C ASP A 360 -12.34 -3.33 28.88
N ASN A 361 -13.23 -4.12 29.45
CA ASN A 361 -14.06 -3.66 30.54
C ASN A 361 -13.22 -3.41 31.81
N THR A 362 -13.06 -2.13 32.13
CA THR A 362 -12.44 -1.65 33.38
C THR A 362 -13.28 -1.92 34.63
N GLU A 363 -14.50 -2.40 34.48
CA GLU A 363 -15.39 -2.78 35.55
C GLU A 363 -15.54 -4.30 35.60
N ALA A 364 -14.90 -4.89 36.59
CA ALA A 364 -15.14 -6.21 37.17
C ALA A 364 -15.20 -7.40 36.22
N LEU A 365 -14.24 -8.32 36.44
CA LEU A 365 -14.44 -9.77 36.38
C LEU A 365 -15.51 -10.25 35.39
N GLY A 366 -15.06 -10.56 34.17
CA GLY A 366 -15.61 -11.68 33.44
C GLY A 366 -17.12 -11.76 33.24
N TYR A 367 -17.76 -10.79 32.66
CA TYR A 367 -19.06 -11.02 32.05
C TYR A 367 -18.92 -10.91 30.52
N LEU A 368 -19.15 -12.04 29.85
CA LEU A 368 -19.47 -12.10 28.44
C LEU A 368 -20.73 -11.27 28.18
N HIS A 369 -20.58 -10.02 27.74
CA HIS A 369 -21.70 -9.24 27.25
C HIS A 369 -22.00 -9.69 25.82
N TRP A 370 -23.01 -10.55 25.69
CA TRP A 370 -23.67 -10.79 24.42
C TRP A 370 -24.42 -9.51 24.03
N THR A 371 -23.86 -8.67 23.18
CA THR A 371 -24.64 -7.62 22.55
C THR A 371 -25.41 -8.25 21.38
N SER A 372 -26.59 -8.78 21.68
CA SER A 372 -27.60 -8.99 20.65
C SER A 372 -28.13 -7.61 20.24
N HIS A 373 -27.75 -7.11 19.09
CA HIS A 373 -28.50 -6.05 18.43
C HIS A 373 -29.61 -6.72 17.64
N CYS A 374 -30.87 -6.50 18.07
CA CYS A 374 -32.06 -6.72 17.27
C CYS A 374 -32.12 -5.79 16.07
#